data_2fa18e538b0d28a897e29245aac11047
#
_entry.id   2fa18e538b0d28a897e29245aac11047
#
_cell.length_a   1.000
_cell.length_b   1.000
_cell.length_c   1.000
_cell.angle_alpha   90.00
_cell.angle_beta   90.00
_cell.angle_gamma   90.00
#
_symmetry.space_group_name_H-M   'P 1'
#
loop_
_entity.id
_entity.type
_entity.pdbx_description
1 polymer ?
#
loop_
_entity_poly.entity_id
_entity_poly.type
_entity_poly.pdbx_seq_one_letter_code
_entity_poly.pdbx_strand_id
1 'polypeptide(L)'
;MAKDKYLAFFEAFAEGEEALKDVSRAHETIGEKVPVISTGTYVLDNALSSGGLPKGRLIQYYGAPGSGKTLLSMIAIVEAQKDDPKSHQVFIDAEQTFSETWARQVGVDTSRLILIQGDMAVNGRKCFEMLLGVPKEDTKTHVLKGKSKEGLLDKIISKELNINLIVLDSLGSIIPPGEDISIVGKMNMALLARFLTTTFRKLSLEVHKANVPFVIINHRKANMDPYGSDHTYSGGNTYAHFLSANVYFEPINAKDAKILDEKENKVGQAIRATIEKSKFGPWPRKCEFKVNFASGIIDKHEEIAQLALDYNIIEKPTSVSHVFGDRKWVGFPKFCEAVQEDSSLANELLQKINEARELKADSKREEQEALSAKLADDLSSDEVSDKKSRK
;
A
#
# COMPACT_ATOMS: atom_id res chain seq x y z
N MET A 1 27.41 -16.17 28.43
CA MET A 1 27.46 -15.92 26.98
C MET A 1 28.29 -14.67 26.76
N ALA A 2 29.27 -14.69 25.85
CA ALA A 2 30.05 -13.49 25.54
C ALA A 2 29.10 -12.46 24.89
N LYS A 3 29.07 -11.24 25.44
CA LYS A 3 28.27 -10.14 24.89
C LYS A 3 28.71 -9.88 23.45
N ASP A 4 27.79 -9.82 22.51
CA ASP A 4 28.11 -9.59 21.09
C ASP A 4 28.84 -8.24 20.96
N LYS A 5 30.13 -8.30 20.59
CA LYS A 5 30.99 -7.11 20.50
C LYS A 5 30.48 -6.05 19.51
N TYR A 6 29.71 -6.47 18.52
CA TYR A 6 29.16 -5.56 17.52
C TYR A 6 27.94 -4.81 18.08
N LEU A 7 27.02 -5.49 18.76
CA LEU A 7 25.90 -4.83 19.43
C LEU A 7 26.40 -3.95 20.57
N ALA A 8 27.38 -4.39 21.35
CA ALA A 8 27.99 -3.60 22.43
C ALA A 8 28.61 -2.28 21.91
N PHE A 9 29.12 -2.25 20.67
CA PHE A 9 29.60 -1.01 20.06
C PHE A 9 28.47 0.01 19.89
N PHE A 10 27.30 -0.41 19.41
CA PHE A 10 26.17 0.47 19.21
C PHE A 10 25.49 0.90 20.50
N GLU A 11 25.60 0.09 21.57
CA GLU A 11 25.11 0.47 22.90
C GLU A 11 25.74 1.79 23.39
N ALA A 12 26.98 2.08 23.00
CA ALA A 12 27.67 3.32 23.37
C ALA A 12 27.08 4.59 22.72
N PHE A 13 26.34 4.45 21.61
CA PHE A 13 25.67 5.55 20.91
C PHE A 13 24.19 5.64 21.24
N ALA A 14 23.65 4.67 21.95
CA ALA A 14 22.24 4.66 22.35
C ALA A 14 22.03 5.55 23.57
N GLU A 15 21.20 6.57 23.45
CA GLU A 15 20.74 7.40 24.58
C GLU A 15 19.58 6.67 25.29
N GLY A 16 19.89 5.55 25.96
CA GLY A 16 18.93 4.74 26.71
C GLY A 16 18.51 3.43 26.04
N GLU A 17 17.80 2.57 26.75
CA GLU A 17 17.35 1.24 26.29
C GLU A 17 16.41 1.29 25.07
N GLU A 18 15.70 2.39 24.87
CA GLU A 18 14.79 2.56 23.73
C GLU A 18 15.53 2.71 22.39
N ALA A 19 16.69 3.37 22.39
CA ALA A 19 17.48 3.54 21.19
C ALA A 19 18.17 2.24 20.74
N LEU A 20 18.38 1.28 21.63
CA LEU A 20 18.92 -0.04 21.30
C LEU A 20 17.93 -0.92 20.53
N LYS A 21 16.63 -0.67 20.67
CA LYS A 21 15.59 -1.42 19.92
C LYS A 21 15.69 -1.17 18.41
N ASP A 22 16.33 -0.07 17.99
CA ASP A 22 16.53 0.27 16.59
C ASP A 22 17.74 -0.45 15.96
N VAL A 23 18.51 -1.20 16.77
CA VAL A 23 19.69 -1.93 16.33
C VAL A 23 19.49 -3.45 16.51
N SER A 24 19.37 -4.15 15.40
CA SER A 24 19.20 -5.60 15.37
C SER A 24 20.08 -6.23 14.26
N ARG A 25 20.32 -7.52 14.36
CA ARG A 25 20.94 -8.26 13.23
C ARG A 25 19.87 -8.51 12.17
N ALA A 26 20.26 -8.37 10.90
CA ALA A 26 19.33 -8.54 9.77
C ALA A 26 18.62 -9.91 9.80
N HIS A 27 19.30 -10.97 10.21
CA HIS A 27 18.68 -12.31 10.28
C HIS A 27 17.63 -12.45 11.39
N GLU A 28 17.66 -11.59 12.42
CA GLU A 28 16.66 -11.57 13.49
C GLU A 28 15.37 -10.91 13.03
N THR A 29 15.46 -10.04 12.00
CA THR A 29 14.30 -9.37 11.38
C THR A 29 13.85 -10.06 10.10
N ILE A 30 14.64 -11.00 9.57
CA ILE A 30 14.30 -11.79 8.39
C ILE A 30 13.16 -12.73 8.76
N GLY A 31 11.99 -12.49 8.16
CA GLY A 31 10.80 -13.33 8.32
C GLY A 31 9.69 -12.74 9.15
N GLU A 32 9.85 -11.59 9.75
CA GLU A 32 8.69 -10.86 10.26
C GLU A 32 7.82 -10.42 9.08
N LYS A 33 6.67 -11.10 8.91
CA LYS A 33 5.65 -10.66 7.94
C LYS A 33 5.16 -9.30 8.39
N VAL A 34 5.32 -8.29 7.54
CA VAL A 34 4.71 -6.98 7.80
C VAL A 34 3.20 -7.18 7.85
N PRO A 35 2.52 -6.83 8.95
CA PRO A 35 1.08 -6.94 9.04
C PRO A 35 0.43 -6.10 7.94
N VAL A 36 -0.68 -6.60 7.39
CA VAL A 36 -1.38 -5.95 6.27
C VAL A 36 -2.86 -5.80 6.55
N ILE A 37 -3.50 -4.87 5.82
CA ILE A 37 -4.94 -4.80 5.65
C ILE A 37 -5.23 -5.16 4.20
N SER A 38 -6.23 -6.01 3.93
CA SER A 38 -6.62 -6.32 2.56
C SER A 38 -7.05 -5.06 1.79
N THR A 39 -6.71 -5.00 0.51
CA THR A 39 -7.24 -3.97 -0.39
C THR A 39 -8.72 -4.22 -0.73
N GLY A 40 -9.25 -5.38 -0.35
CA GLY A 40 -10.59 -5.87 -0.68
C GLY A 40 -10.66 -6.62 -2.02
N THR A 41 -9.55 -6.76 -2.73
CA THR A 41 -9.42 -7.61 -3.93
C THR A 41 -8.23 -8.55 -3.77
N TYR A 42 -8.47 -9.85 -3.90
CA TYR A 42 -7.44 -10.88 -3.72
C TYR A 42 -6.31 -10.77 -4.75
N VAL A 43 -6.64 -10.39 -5.99
CA VAL A 43 -5.64 -10.26 -7.05
C VAL A 43 -4.71 -9.06 -6.84
N LEU A 44 -5.21 -7.94 -6.29
CA LEU A 44 -4.38 -6.80 -5.95
C LEU A 44 -3.52 -7.07 -4.72
N ASP A 45 -4.09 -7.72 -3.70
CA ASP A 45 -3.34 -8.17 -2.52
C ASP A 45 -2.16 -9.07 -2.92
N ASN A 46 -2.39 -9.99 -3.86
CA ASN A 46 -1.36 -10.84 -4.42
C ASN A 46 -0.32 -10.04 -5.24
N ALA A 47 -0.77 -9.08 -6.06
CA ALA A 47 0.11 -8.27 -6.90
C ALA A 47 1.03 -7.36 -6.08
N LEU A 48 0.58 -6.85 -4.93
CA LEU A 48 1.37 -6.01 -4.03
C LEU A 48 2.57 -6.74 -3.39
N SER A 49 2.62 -8.07 -3.45
CA SER A 49 3.65 -8.93 -2.83
C SER A 49 3.69 -8.88 -1.30
N SER A 50 3.15 -7.86 -0.67
CA SER A 50 2.93 -7.78 0.78
C SER A 50 1.72 -8.58 1.24
N GLY A 51 0.81 -8.90 0.33
CA GLY A 51 -0.46 -9.56 0.64
C GLY A 51 -1.59 -8.61 1.05
N GLY A 52 -1.43 -7.32 0.80
CA GLY A 52 -2.36 -6.26 1.13
C GLY A 52 -1.65 -4.92 1.37
N LEU A 53 -2.32 -3.99 2.02
CA LEU A 53 -1.77 -2.70 2.43
C LEU A 53 -0.87 -2.88 3.65
N PRO A 54 0.45 -2.73 3.53
CA PRO A 54 1.37 -2.98 4.63
C PRO A 54 1.25 -1.91 5.70
N LYS A 55 1.07 -2.33 6.96
CA LYS A 55 1.02 -1.44 8.13
C LYS A 55 2.37 -0.71 8.30
N GLY A 56 2.30 0.52 8.76
CA GLY A 56 3.49 1.37 8.90
C GLY A 56 4.12 1.84 7.59
N ARG A 57 3.36 1.87 6.48
CA ARG A 57 3.89 2.22 5.16
C ARG A 57 2.99 3.23 4.41
N LEU A 58 3.64 4.00 3.52
CA LEU A 58 2.97 4.91 2.59
C LEU A 58 2.75 4.18 1.26
N ILE A 59 1.50 4.15 0.79
CA ILE A 59 1.08 3.53 -0.46
C ILE A 59 0.40 4.60 -1.30
N GLN A 60 0.77 4.73 -2.57
CA GLN A 60 0.09 5.63 -3.50
C GLN A 60 -0.78 4.86 -4.48
N TYR A 61 -2.01 5.34 -4.65
CA TYR A 61 -2.95 4.99 -5.69
C TYR A 61 -3.08 6.16 -6.66
N TYR A 62 -2.72 5.98 -7.92
CA TYR A 62 -2.85 7.06 -8.89
C TYR A 62 -3.40 6.57 -10.22
N GLY A 63 -3.92 7.48 -11.01
CA GLY A 63 -4.55 7.17 -12.31
C GLY A 63 -5.46 8.28 -12.78
N ALA A 64 -6.09 8.08 -13.94
CA ALA A 64 -7.06 9.00 -14.51
C ALA A 64 -8.31 9.15 -13.60
N PRO A 65 -9.10 10.22 -13.74
CA PRO A 65 -10.43 10.30 -13.14
C PRO A 65 -11.27 9.08 -13.52
N GLY A 66 -12.07 8.58 -12.56
CA GLY A 66 -12.91 7.39 -12.79
C GLY A 66 -12.17 6.04 -12.88
N SER A 67 -10.87 5.98 -12.57
CA SER A 67 -10.11 4.73 -12.55
C SER A 67 -10.30 3.88 -11.28
N GLY A 68 -11.23 4.25 -10.37
CA GLY A 68 -11.59 3.46 -9.19
C GLY A 68 -10.75 3.72 -7.94
N LYS A 69 -9.83 4.67 -7.92
CA LYS A 69 -8.95 4.95 -6.77
C LYS A 69 -9.69 5.18 -5.46
N THR A 70 -10.63 6.12 -5.46
CA THR A 70 -11.46 6.44 -4.28
C THR A 70 -12.32 5.25 -3.88
N LEU A 71 -12.92 4.54 -4.85
CA LEU A 71 -13.71 3.33 -4.58
C LEU A 71 -12.87 2.25 -3.89
N LEU A 72 -11.67 1.94 -4.40
CA LEU A 72 -10.76 0.97 -3.79
C LEU A 72 -10.31 1.39 -2.40
N SER A 73 -10.14 2.70 -2.17
CA SER A 73 -9.83 3.20 -0.82
C SER A 73 -10.99 3.03 0.14
N MET A 74 -12.25 3.21 -0.32
CA MET A 74 -13.45 2.91 0.49
C MET A 74 -13.57 1.42 0.79
N ILE A 75 -13.28 0.55 -0.18
CA ILE A 75 -13.27 -0.90 0.03
C ILE A 75 -12.18 -1.29 1.04
N ALA A 76 -11.00 -0.69 0.96
CA ALA A 76 -9.93 -0.90 1.95
C ALA A 76 -10.36 -0.44 3.36
N ILE A 77 -11.16 0.63 3.47
CA ILE A 77 -11.75 1.06 4.74
C ILE A 77 -12.68 -0.03 5.28
N VAL A 78 -13.53 -0.63 4.43
CA VAL A 78 -14.40 -1.75 4.84
C VAL A 78 -13.58 -2.93 5.36
N GLU A 79 -12.51 -3.29 4.68
CA GLU A 79 -11.62 -4.38 5.12
C GLU A 79 -10.87 -4.01 6.43
N ALA A 80 -10.47 -2.75 6.60
CA ALA A 80 -9.88 -2.27 7.85
C ALA A 80 -10.87 -2.34 9.02
N GLN A 81 -12.15 -2.06 8.77
CA GLN A 81 -13.23 -2.18 9.75
C GLN A 81 -13.52 -3.62 10.14
N LYS A 82 -13.27 -4.58 9.24
CA LYS A 82 -13.36 -6.02 9.52
C LYS A 82 -12.15 -6.54 10.27
N ASP A 83 -10.92 -6.05 9.94
CA ASP A 83 -9.67 -6.43 10.58
C ASP A 83 -9.67 -6.12 12.09
N ASP A 84 -10.15 -4.93 12.47
CA ASP A 84 -10.39 -4.57 13.87
C ASP A 84 -11.75 -3.86 14.05
N PRO A 85 -12.76 -4.57 14.58
CA PRO A 85 -14.10 -4.02 14.80
C PRO A 85 -14.15 -2.85 15.80
N LYS A 86 -13.10 -2.60 16.58
CA LYS A 86 -13.00 -1.50 17.54
C LYS A 86 -12.24 -0.29 16.99
N SER A 87 -11.62 -0.44 15.84
CA SER A 87 -10.83 0.63 15.24
C SER A 87 -11.69 1.64 14.49
N HIS A 88 -11.15 2.82 14.32
CA HIS A 88 -11.65 3.87 13.44
C HIS A 88 -10.71 4.03 12.24
N GLN A 89 -11.20 4.63 11.18
CA GLN A 89 -10.43 4.98 10.00
C GLN A 89 -10.51 6.48 9.78
N VAL A 90 -9.51 7.05 9.15
CA VAL A 90 -9.46 8.48 8.84
C VAL A 90 -9.47 8.65 7.32
N PHE A 91 -10.40 9.48 6.84
CA PHE A 91 -10.48 9.91 5.46
C PHE A 91 -10.29 11.42 5.36
N ILE A 92 -9.19 11.84 4.76
CA ILE A 92 -8.86 13.25 4.54
C ILE A 92 -9.31 13.60 3.12
N ASP A 93 -10.44 14.29 3.00
CA ASP A 93 -11.06 14.68 1.74
C ASP A 93 -10.61 16.08 1.32
N ALA A 94 -9.48 16.17 0.66
CA ALA A 94 -8.96 17.42 0.12
C ALA A 94 -9.66 17.84 -1.20
N GLU A 95 -10.43 16.94 -1.83
CA GLU A 95 -11.23 17.25 -3.01
C GLU A 95 -12.62 17.78 -2.68
N GLN A 96 -13.08 17.63 -1.43
CA GLN A 96 -14.41 18.02 -0.96
C GLN A 96 -15.53 17.29 -1.70
N THR A 97 -15.33 16.01 -2.04
CA THR A 97 -16.23 15.21 -2.88
C THR A 97 -16.83 14.00 -2.17
N PHE A 98 -16.54 13.81 -0.88
CA PHE A 98 -17.02 12.67 -0.11
C PHE A 98 -18.55 12.61 -0.07
N SER A 99 -19.10 11.44 -0.38
CA SER A 99 -20.52 11.12 -0.27
C SER A 99 -20.75 10.03 0.76
N GLU A 100 -21.40 10.37 1.86
CA GLU A 100 -21.76 9.41 2.91
C GLU A 100 -22.68 8.30 2.38
N THR A 101 -23.66 8.67 1.55
CA THR A 101 -24.59 7.71 0.95
C THR A 101 -23.83 6.66 0.12
N TRP A 102 -22.90 7.11 -0.71
CA TRP A 102 -22.08 6.20 -1.52
C TRP A 102 -21.13 5.35 -0.67
N ALA A 103 -20.50 5.93 0.35
CA ALA A 103 -19.65 5.18 1.27
C ALA A 103 -20.42 4.05 1.96
N ARG A 104 -21.66 4.31 2.42
CA ARG A 104 -22.55 3.29 2.99
C ARG A 104 -22.95 2.21 1.98
N GLN A 105 -23.20 2.57 0.72
CA GLN A 105 -23.50 1.61 -0.35
C GLN A 105 -22.33 0.66 -0.62
N VAL A 106 -21.09 1.15 -0.55
CA VAL A 106 -19.87 0.34 -0.65
C VAL A 106 -19.68 -0.56 0.58
N GLY A 107 -20.36 -0.28 1.69
CA GLY A 107 -20.32 -1.08 2.92
C GLY A 107 -19.52 -0.44 4.05
N VAL A 108 -19.12 0.84 3.93
CA VAL A 108 -18.41 1.55 5.00
C VAL A 108 -19.36 1.83 6.18
N ASP A 109 -18.96 1.44 7.36
CA ASP A 109 -19.57 1.90 8.60
C ASP A 109 -19.11 3.34 8.88
N THR A 110 -19.96 4.30 8.48
CA THR A 110 -19.63 5.72 8.59
C THR A 110 -19.59 6.23 10.03
N SER A 111 -20.11 5.48 11.00
CA SER A 111 -20.01 5.84 12.42
C SER A 111 -18.57 5.67 12.96
N ARG A 112 -17.76 4.85 12.29
CA ARG A 112 -16.35 4.62 12.60
C ARG A 112 -15.38 5.31 11.65
N LEU A 113 -15.90 6.07 10.67
CA LEU A 113 -15.08 6.82 9.73
C LEU A 113 -14.97 8.29 10.18
N ILE A 114 -13.75 8.72 10.48
CA ILE A 114 -13.44 10.12 10.80
C ILE A 114 -13.17 10.83 9.48
N LEU A 115 -14.05 11.74 9.11
CA LEU A 115 -13.96 12.54 7.90
C LEU A 115 -13.33 13.90 8.20
N ILE A 116 -12.28 14.28 7.47
CA ILE A 116 -11.60 15.57 7.59
C ILE A 116 -11.75 16.31 6.26
N GLN A 117 -12.38 17.48 6.29
CA GLN A 117 -12.69 18.31 5.12
C GLN A 117 -12.32 19.78 5.36
N GLY A 118 -12.63 20.64 4.39
CA GLY A 118 -12.42 22.07 4.45
C GLY A 118 -10.95 22.45 4.54
N ASP A 119 -10.67 23.56 5.16
CA ASP A 119 -9.31 24.11 5.27
C ASP A 119 -8.33 23.18 6.00
N MET A 120 -8.81 22.32 6.90
CA MET A 120 -7.98 21.33 7.58
C MET A 120 -7.45 20.26 6.61
N ALA A 121 -8.20 19.91 5.57
CA ALA A 121 -7.79 18.93 4.57
C ALA A 121 -6.98 19.56 3.43
N VAL A 122 -7.39 20.74 2.96
CA VAL A 122 -6.82 21.37 1.76
C VAL A 122 -5.53 22.14 2.05
N ASN A 123 -5.45 22.82 3.19
CA ASN A 123 -4.27 23.58 3.59
C ASN A 123 -3.15 22.64 4.02
N GLY A 124 -2.09 22.55 3.22
CA GLY A 124 -1.01 21.60 3.43
C GLY A 124 -0.34 21.74 4.81
N ARG A 125 -0.13 22.97 5.31
CA ARG A 125 0.41 23.16 6.65
C ARG A 125 -0.53 22.56 7.70
N LYS A 126 -1.81 22.91 7.71
CA LYS A 126 -2.78 22.45 8.70
C LYS A 126 -2.98 20.94 8.64
N CYS A 127 -3.09 20.39 7.42
CA CYS A 127 -3.24 18.97 7.20
C CYS A 127 -2.07 18.16 7.79
N PHE A 128 -0.84 18.56 7.49
CA PHE A 128 0.33 17.82 7.98
C PHE A 128 0.70 18.14 9.43
N GLU A 129 0.40 19.33 9.94
CA GLU A 129 0.51 19.62 11.39
C GLU A 129 -0.51 18.82 12.20
N MET A 130 -1.72 18.60 11.69
CA MET A 130 -2.69 17.69 12.29
C MET A 130 -2.17 16.25 12.37
N LEU A 131 -1.50 15.78 11.32
CA LEU A 131 -0.94 14.43 11.28
C LEU A 131 0.32 14.27 12.15
N LEU A 132 1.26 15.22 12.04
CA LEU A 132 2.62 15.12 12.57
C LEU A 132 2.83 15.85 13.91
N GLY A 133 1.87 16.68 14.31
CA GLY A 133 2.00 17.63 15.41
C GLY A 133 2.70 18.92 15.03
N VAL A 134 2.58 19.89 15.90
CA VAL A 134 3.18 21.22 15.73
C VAL A 134 4.51 21.28 16.48
N PRO A 135 5.64 21.51 15.79
CA PRO A 135 6.92 21.59 16.48
C PRO A 135 6.98 22.80 17.42
N LYS A 136 7.68 22.65 18.54
CA LYS A 136 7.98 23.75 19.45
C LYS A 136 9.34 24.32 19.10
N GLU A 137 9.36 25.57 18.63
CA GLU A 137 10.59 26.30 18.37
C GLU A 137 11.02 27.09 19.62
N ASP A 138 12.30 26.97 20.00
CA ASP A 138 12.88 27.83 21.00
C ASP A 138 13.15 29.20 20.35
N THR A 139 12.44 30.22 20.78
CA THR A 139 12.50 31.58 20.20
C THR A 139 13.87 32.25 20.32
N LYS A 140 14.76 31.78 21.20
CA LYS A 140 16.11 32.33 21.38
C LYS A 140 17.15 31.60 20.53
N THR A 141 17.04 30.32 20.38
CA THR A 141 18.07 29.49 19.70
C THR A 141 17.62 29.02 18.31
N HIS A 142 16.35 29.25 17.93
CA HIS A 142 15.74 28.72 16.72
C HIS A 142 15.86 27.18 16.56
N VAL A 143 16.10 26.47 17.66
CA VAL A 143 16.19 25.00 17.69
C VAL A 143 14.83 24.44 18.05
N LEU A 144 14.42 23.41 17.31
CA LEU A 144 13.18 22.68 17.59
C LEU A 144 13.38 21.80 18.83
N LYS A 145 12.58 22.05 19.88
CA LYS A 145 12.59 21.29 21.14
C LYS A 145 11.24 20.60 21.35
N GLY A 146 11.08 19.39 20.79
CA GLY A 146 9.83 18.63 20.93
C GLY A 146 8.65 19.23 20.15
N LYS A 147 7.44 18.95 20.60
CA LYS A 147 6.19 19.41 19.98
C LYS A 147 5.42 20.33 20.94
N SER A 148 4.84 21.40 20.44
CA SER A 148 3.89 22.25 21.19
C SER A 148 2.48 21.66 21.19
N LYS A 149 2.16 20.83 20.18
CA LYS A 149 0.91 20.10 20.04
C LYS A 149 1.18 18.76 19.37
N GLU A 150 0.71 17.69 19.97
CA GLU A 150 0.79 16.34 19.39
C GLU A 150 -0.15 16.20 18.20
N GLY A 151 0.27 15.42 17.21
CA GLY A 151 -0.51 15.11 16.03
C GLY A 151 -1.28 13.80 16.18
N LEU A 152 -2.06 13.47 15.15
CA LEU A 152 -2.82 12.24 15.07
C LEU A 152 -1.91 11.01 15.22
N LEU A 153 -0.76 10.99 14.54
CA LEU A 153 0.17 9.85 14.58
C LEU A 153 0.76 9.65 15.98
N ASP A 154 1.03 10.74 16.74
CA ASP A 154 1.47 10.63 18.13
C ASP A 154 0.42 9.94 19.00
N LYS A 155 -0.87 10.29 18.81
CA LYS A 155 -2.00 9.70 19.55
C LYS A 155 -2.24 8.22 19.21
N ILE A 156 -1.91 7.82 17.97
CA ILE A 156 -1.93 6.41 17.57
C ILE A 156 -0.76 5.65 18.21
N ILE A 157 0.44 6.22 18.19
CA ILE A 157 1.65 5.63 18.79
C ILE A 157 1.46 5.45 20.30
N SER A 158 0.89 6.45 20.99
CA SER A 158 0.58 6.36 22.44
C SER A 158 -0.63 5.46 22.75
N LYS A 159 -1.31 4.92 21.73
CA LYS A 159 -2.53 4.10 21.85
C LYS A 159 -3.73 4.83 22.48
N GLU A 160 -3.72 6.16 22.48
CA GLU A 160 -4.89 6.96 22.87
C GLU A 160 -6.01 6.89 21.82
N LEU A 161 -5.64 6.75 20.55
CA LEU A 161 -6.57 6.58 19.44
C LEU A 161 -6.31 5.25 18.73
N ASN A 162 -7.36 4.45 18.56
CA ASN A 162 -7.29 3.20 17.80
C ASN A 162 -7.68 3.48 16.33
N ILE A 163 -6.70 3.85 15.52
CA ILE A 163 -6.84 4.08 14.08
C ILE A 163 -6.02 3.01 13.36
N ASN A 164 -6.62 2.31 12.40
CA ASN A 164 -5.92 1.25 11.66
C ASN A 164 -5.76 1.50 10.15
N LEU A 165 -6.32 2.59 9.60
CA LEU A 165 -6.10 3.02 8.22
C LEU A 165 -6.29 4.54 8.10
N ILE A 166 -5.42 5.19 7.31
CA ILE A 166 -5.55 6.60 6.94
C ILE A 166 -5.55 6.69 5.41
N VAL A 167 -6.49 7.47 4.86
CA VAL A 167 -6.61 7.77 3.43
C VAL A 167 -6.56 9.27 3.21
N LEU A 168 -5.78 9.73 2.22
CA LEU A 168 -5.73 11.12 1.76
C LEU A 168 -6.19 11.17 0.29
N ASP A 169 -7.31 11.82 0.03
CA ASP A 169 -7.89 12.00 -1.32
C ASP A 169 -8.10 13.49 -1.62
N SER A 170 -7.32 14.13 -2.46
CA SER A 170 -6.12 13.67 -3.12
C SER A 170 -4.93 14.58 -2.80
N LEU A 171 -3.73 14.05 -2.95
CA LEU A 171 -2.48 14.80 -2.75
C LEU A 171 -2.36 16.00 -3.71
N GLY A 172 -2.95 15.87 -4.91
CA GLY A 172 -2.94 16.93 -5.92
C GLY A 172 -3.75 18.18 -5.53
N SER A 173 -4.67 18.05 -4.57
CA SER A 173 -5.56 19.11 -4.09
C SER A 173 -4.98 19.86 -2.88
N ILE A 174 -3.85 19.40 -2.34
CA ILE A 174 -3.16 20.05 -1.22
C ILE A 174 -2.49 21.34 -1.69
N ILE A 175 -2.78 22.44 -0.98
CA ILE A 175 -2.19 23.75 -1.21
C ILE A 175 -0.96 23.89 -0.31
N PRO A 176 0.26 24.00 -0.87
CA PRO A 176 1.47 24.11 -0.09
C PRO A 176 1.58 25.49 0.60
N PRO A 177 2.26 25.58 1.75
CA PRO A 177 2.54 26.87 2.38
C PRO A 177 3.27 27.83 1.44
N GLY A 178 2.84 29.08 1.38
CA GLY A 178 3.40 30.11 0.52
C GLY A 178 2.79 30.18 -0.88
N GLU A 179 1.84 29.32 -1.21
CA GLU A 179 1.00 29.50 -2.38
C GLU A 179 -0.13 30.50 -2.03
N ASP A 180 -0.17 31.60 -2.76
CA ASP A 180 -1.20 32.62 -2.56
C ASP A 180 -2.44 32.25 -3.39
N ILE A 181 -3.48 31.79 -2.69
CA ILE A 181 -4.76 31.39 -3.29
C ILE A 181 -5.48 32.57 -3.96
N SER A 182 -5.15 33.80 -3.54
CA SER A 182 -5.77 35.02 -4.10
C SER A 182 -5.29 35.36 -5.53
N ILE A 183 -4.16 34.77 -5.95
CA ILE A 183 -3.57 35.00 -7.27
C ILE A 183 -3.92 33.86 -8.21
N VAL A 184 -5.00 34.01 -8.94
CA VAL A 184 -5.42 33.04 -9.98
C VAL A 184 -4.35 32.93 -11.06
N GLY A 185 -3.87 31.70 -11.34
CA GLY A 185 -2.97 31.38 -12.46
C GLY A 185 -1.47 31.25 -12.11
N LYS A 186 -1.05 31.42 -10.87
CA LYS A 186 0.34 31.15 -10.44
C LYS A 186 0.46 29.85 -9.63
N MET A 187 0.23 28.71 -10.26
CA MET A 187 0.52 27.43 -9.63
C MET A 187 2.03 27.17 -9.62
N ASN A 188 2.65 27.16 -8.45
CA ASN A 188 4.08 26.90 -8.31
C ASN A 188 4.32 25.41 -8.01
N MET A 189 4.44 24.59 -9.07
CA MET A 189 4.69 23.15 -8.94
C MET A 189 5.96 22.81 -8.15
N ALA A 190 6.97 23.69 -8.19
CA ALA A 190 8.19 23.51 -7.43
C ALA A 190 7.97 23.68 -5.91
N LEU A 191 7.04 24.54 -5.50
CA LEU A 191 6.66 24.73 -4.10
C LEU A 191 6.02 23.45 -3.53
N LEU A 192 5.06 22.89 -4.23
CA LEU A 192 4.42 21.63 -3.83
C LEU A 192 5.46 20.50 -3.73
N ALA A 193 6.29 20.30 -4.74
CA ALA A 193 7.30 19.25 -4.75
C ALA A 193 8.31 19.39 -3.59
N ARG A 194 8.77 20.59 -3.30
CA ARG A 194 9.68 20.88 -2.18
C ARG A 194 9.01 20.65 -0.83
N PHE A 195 7.78 21.12 -0.67
CA PHE A 195 6.98 20.92 0.53
C PHE A 195 6.76 19.43 0.80
N LEU A 196 6.31 18.67 -0.21
CA LEU A 196 6.06 17.23 -0.07
C LEU A 196 7.35 16.45 0.25
N THR A 197 8.48 16.79 -0.37
CA THR A 197 9.75 16.12 -0.10
C THR A 197 10.16 16.23 1.38
N THR A 198 10.05 17.42 1.97
CA THR A 198 10.39 17.63 3.38
C THR A 198 9.38 17.00 4.33
N THR A 199 8.11 17.07 4.00
CA THR A 199 7.00 16.55 4.81
C THR A 199 6.98 15.02 4.80
N PHE A 200 7.13 14.39 3.64
CA PHE A 200 7.08 12.93 3.50
C PHE A 200 8.27 12.22 4.16
N ARG A 201 9.41 12.90 4.29
CA ARG A 201 10.54 12.37 5.08
C ARG A 201 10.12 12.14 6.54
N LYS A 202 9.42 13.09 7.15
CA LYS A 202 8.90 12.97 8.52
C LYS A 202 7.70 12.02 8.59
N LEU A 203 6.77 12.19 7.65
CA LEU A 203 5.55 11.39 7.60
C LEU A 203 5.85 9.88 7.51
N SER A 204 6.80 9.48 6.68
CA SER A 204 7.16 8.07 6.52
C SER A 204 7.70 7.44 7.82
N LEU A 205 8.44 8.21 8.61
CA LEU A 205 8.96 7.75 9.91
C LEU A 205 7.83 7.60 10.94
N GLU A 206 6.98 8.63 11.07
CA GLU A 206 5.90 8.61 12.05
C GLU A 206 4.81 7.58 11.70
N VAL A 207 4.49 7.41 10.41
CA VAL A 207 3.59 6.35 9.93
C VAL A 207 4.17 4.97 10.25
N HIS A 208 5.49 4.79 10.10
CA HIS A 208 6.14 3.53 10.46
C HIS A 208 5.98 3.22 11.96
N LYS A 209 6.24 4.19 12.84
CA LYS A 209 6.08 4.06 14.29
C LYS A 209 4.62 3.80 14.69
N ALA A 210 3.68 4.50 14.04
CA ALA A 210 2.25 4.32 14.27
C ALA A 210 1.72 2.96 13.81
N ASN A 211 2.48 2.24 12.98
CA ASN A 211 2.14 0.93 12.44
C ASN A 211 0.75 0.88 11.76
N VAL A 212 0.41 1.94 11.03
CA VAL A 212 -0.84 2.03 10.24
C VAL A 212 -0.53 2.20 8.76
N PRO A 213 -1.27 1.59 7.81
CA PRO A 213 -1.14 1.89 6.40
C PRO A 213 -1.69 3.29 6.12
N PHE A 214 -0.98 4.03 5.27
CA PHE A 214 -1.39 5.34 4.82
C PHE A 214 -1.54 5.33 3.29
N VAL A 215 -2.77 5.35 2.80
CA VAL A 215 -3.09 5.37 1.38
C VAL A 215 -3.21 6.81 0.90
N ILE A 216 -2.51 7.13 -0.16
CA ILE A 216 -2.48 8.46 -0.78
C ILE A 216 -3.03 8.33 -2.18
N ILE A 217 -4.11 9.03 -2.46
CA ILE A 217 -4.68 9.12 -3.80
C ILE A 217 -4.02 10.29 -4.54
N ASN A 218 -3.71 10.08 -5.82
CA ASN A 218 -3.14 11.11 -6.68
C ASN A 218 -3.71 11.00 -8.11
N HIS A 219 -3.57 12.07 -8.88
CA HIS A 219 -4.05 12.13 -10.26
C HIS A 219 -2.91 11.94 -11.26
N ARG A 220 -3.23 11.19 -12.33
CA ARG A 220 -2.39 11.10 -13.50
C ARG A 220 -2.27 12.48 -14.17
N LYS A 221 -1.04 12.82 -14.53
CA LYS A 221 -0.72 13.97 -15.40
C LYS A 221 0.04 13.49 -16.62
N ALA A 222 -0.10 14.20 -17.74
CA ALA A 222 0.76 13.97 -18.89
C ALA A 222 2.22 14.24 -18.51
N ASN A 223 3.12 13.38 -18.90
CA ASN A 223 4.56 13.63 -18.74
C ASN A 223 5.02 14.49 -19.92
N MET A 224 5.77 15.53 -19.61
CA MET A 224 6.36 16.42 -20.64
C MET A 224 7.75 15.94 -21.09
N ASP A 225 8.30 14.91 -20.44
CA ASP A 225 9.56 14.30 -20.83
C ASP A 225 9.34 13.31 -21.99
N PRO A 226 9.87 13.58 -23.21
CA PRO A 226 9.68 12.71 -24.37
C PRO A 226 10.29 11.31 -24.23
N TYR A 227 11.23 11.14 -23.30
CA TYR A 227 11.95 9.89 -23.06
C TYR A 227 11.50 9.16 -21.79
N GLY A 228 10.58 9.77 -21.02
CA GLY A 228 10.01 9.20 -19.80
C GLY A 228 8.77 8.33 -20.09
N SER A 229 8.12 7.86 -19.03
CA SER A 229 6.77 7.27 -19.15
C SER A 229 5.79 8.33 -19.70
N ASP A 230 4.75 7.89 -20.40
CA ASP A 230 3.72 8.77 -20.99
C ASP A 230 2.91 9.55 -19.94
N HIS A 231 3.07 9.22 -18.67
CA HIS A 231 2.36 9.84 -17.55
C HIS A 231 3.22 10.01 -16.30
N THR A 232 2.81 10.95 -15.47
CA THR A 232 3.35 11.27 -14.15
C THR A 232 2.21 11.65 -13.21
N TYR A 233 2.51 12.13 -12.02
CA TYR A 233 1.53 12.54 -11.03
C TYR A 233 1.93 13.85 -10.32
N SER A 234 1.02 14.43 -9.53
CA SER A 234 1.28 15.68 -8.79
C SER A 234 2.34 15.50 -7.71
N GLY A 235 3.14 16.53 -7.47
CA GLY A 235 4.12 16.56 -6.37
C GLY A 235 5.55 16.18 -6.75
N GLY A 236 5.82 15.83 -8.01
CA GLY A 236 7.15 15.48 -8.50
C GLY A 236 7.64 14.10 -8.04
N ASN A 237 8.84 13.71 -8.47
CA ASN A 237 9.34 12.34 -8.26
C ASN A 237 10.01 12.13 -6.90
N THR A 238 10.42 13.20 -6.21
CA THR A 238 11.28 13.07 -5.01
C THR A 238 10.56 12.46 -3.82
N TYR A 239 9.30 12.82 -3.56
CA TYR A 239 8.54 12.22 -2.46
C TYR A 239 8.23 10.74 -2.71
N ALA A 240 8.20 10.31 -3.97
CA ALA A 240 7.96 8.92 -4.34
C ALA A 240 9.01 7.95 -3.75
N HIS A 241 10.21 8.44 -3.39
CA HIS A 241 11.21 7.61 -2.71
C HIS A 241 10.72 7.11 -1.34
N PHE A 242 9.85 7.86 -0.66
CA PHE A 242 9.29 7.48 0.63
C PHE A 242 8.13 6.48 0.51
N LEU A 243 7.52 6.35 -0.66
CA LEU A 243 6.47 5.37 -0.91
C LEU A 243 7.03 3.94 -0.86
N SER A 244 6.29 3.05 -0.24
CA SER A 244 6.59 1.61 -0.21
C SER A 244 5.95 0.85 -1.36
N ALA A 245 4.82 1.35 -1.87
CA ALA A 245 4.21 0.89 -3.12
C ALA A 245 3.62 2.07 -3.90
N ASN A 246 3.69 1.98 -5.23
CA ASN A 246 3.06 2.91 -6.16
C ASN A 246 2.23 2.10 -7.15
N VAL A 247 0.92 2.32 -7.16
CA VAL A 247 -0.05 1.56 -7.94
C VAL A 247 -0.75 2.48 -8.93
N TYR A 248 -0.57 2.20 -10.20
CA TYR A 248 -1.25 2.88 -11.30
C TYR A 248 -2.54 2.15 -11.65
N PHE A 249 -3.66 2.87 -11.69
CA PHE A 249 -4.96 2.33 -12.05
C PHE A 249 -5.43 2.91 -13.37
N GLU A 250 -5.85 2.02 -14.26
CA GLU A 250 -6.46 2.39 -15.55
C GLU A 250 -7.71 1.55 -15.82
N PRO A 251 -8.79 2.16 -16.35
CA PRO A 251 -9.95 1.41 -16.80
C PRO A 251 -9.60 0.63 -18.07
N ILE A 252 -10.08 -0.60 -18.18
CA ILE A 252 -9.96 -1.40 -19.40
C ILE A 252 -11.05 -0.95 -20.38
N ASN A 253 -10.65 -0.49 -21.56
CA ASN A 253 -11.57 0.10 -22.56
C ASN A 253 -12.20 -0.91 -23.53
N ALA A 254 -11.96 -2.20 -23.38
CA ALA A 254 -12.60 -3.23 -24.18
C ALA A 254 -14.14 -3.23 -23.99
N LYS A 255 -14.89 -3.64 -24.99
CA LYS A 255 -16.37 -3.66 -24.90
C LYS A 255 -16.88 -4.57 -23.79
N ASP A 256 -16.27 -5.73 -23.65
CA ASP A 256 -16.53 -6.76 -22.65
C ASP A 256 -16.03 -6.42 -21.24
N ALA A 257 -15.23 -5.35 -21.12
CA ALA A 257 -14.76 -4.85 -19.82
C ALA A 257 -15.76 -3.93 -19.12
N LYS A 258 -16.82 -3.50 -19.80
CA LYS A 258 -17.89 -2.70 -19.24
C LYS A 258 -18.97 -3.61 -18.65
N ILE A 259 -19.42 -3.29 -17.45
CA ILE A 259 -20.52 -3.99 -16.81
C ILE A 259 -21.74 -3.11 -16.98
N LEU A 260 -22.76 -3.66 -17.63
CA LEU A 260 -23.99 -2.98 -17.95
C LEU A 260 -25.13 -3.60 -17.12
N ASP A 261 -26.12 -2.78 -16.74
CA ASP A 261 -27.38 -3.26 -16.17
C ASP A 261 -28.34 -3.71 -17.28
N GLU A 262 -29.53 -4.18 -16.89
CA GLU A 262 -30.58 -4.64 -17.81
C GLU A 262 -31.07 -3.53 -18.78
N LYS A 263 -30.77 -2.26 -18.47
CA LYS A 263 -31.13 -1.08 -19.26
C LYS A 263 -29.94 -0.52 -20.06
N GLU A 264 -28.86 -1.33 -20.20
CA GLU A 264 -27.62 -0.96 -20.86
C GLU A 264 -26.87 0.25 -20.23
N ASN A 265 -27.17 0.63 -18.99
CA ASN A 265 -26.41 1.64 -18.27
C ASN A 265 -25.11 1.02 -17.75
N LYS A 266 -24.02 1.79 -17.82
CA LYS A 266 -22.73 1.37 -17.26
C LYS A 266 -22.76 1.44 -15.74
N VAL A 267 -22.81 0.28 -15.08
CA VAL A 267 -22.83 0.15 -13.61
C VAL A 267 -21.48 -0.28 -13.03
N GLY A 268 -20.53 -0.62 -13.88
CA GLY A 268 -19.20 -1.01 -13.46
C GLY A 268 -18.22 -1.16 -14.62
N GLN A 269 -16.99 -1.56 -14.30
CA GLN A 269 -15.96 -1.82 -15.30
C GLN A 269 -14.82 -2.68 -14.75
N ALA A 270 -14.08 -3.29 -15.65
CA ALA A 270 -12.79 -3.89 -15.33
C ALA A 270 -11.70 -2.80 -15.22
N ILE A 271 -10.87 -2.95 -14.20
CA ILE A 271 -9.74 -2.08 -13.88
C ILE A 271 -8.46 -2.90 -13.96
N ARG A 272 -7.44 -2.33 -14.58
CA ARG A 272 -6.07 -2.83 -14.52
C ARG A 272 -5.31 -2.03 -13.48
N ALA A 273 -4.68 -2.73 -12.53
CA ALA A 273 -3.73 -2.17 -11.60
C ALA A 273 -2.30 -2.59 -12.00
N THR A 274 -1.41 -1.62 -12.13
CA THR A 274 0.02 -1.84 -12.38
C THR A 274 0.80 -1.38 -11.16
N ILE A 275 1.48 -2.31 -10.49
CA ILE A 275 2.39 -2.00 -9.39
C ILE A 275 3.71 -1.54 -10.01
N GLU A 276 3.94 -0.24 -10.05
CA GLU A 276 5.12 0.37 -10.67
C GLU A 276 6.30 0.47 -9.72
N LYS A 277 6.03 0.39 -8.42
CA LYS A 277 7.03 0.35 -7.36
C LYS A 277 6.53 -0.52 -6.23
N SER A 278 7.40 -1.38 -5.70
CA SER A 278 7.17 -2.12 -4.47
C SER A 278 8.49 -2.31 -3.73
N LYS A 279 8.48 -2.17 -2.39
CA LYS A 279 9.59 -2.55 -1.51
C LYS A 279 9.44 -3.98 -0.98
N PHE A 280 8.39 -4.70 -1.37
CA PHE A 280 8.02 -6.02 -0.86
C PHE A 280 8.25 -7.15 -1.87
N GLY A 281 8.62 -6.84 -3.09
CA GLY A 281 8.85 -7.84 -4.12
C GLY A 281 9.12 -7.22 -5.49
N PRO A 282 9.34 -8.07 -6.52
CA PRO A 282 9.67 -7.59 -7.86
C PRO A 282 8.53 -6.80 -8.50
N TRP A 283 8.88 -5.82 -9.27
CA TRP A 283 7.95 -4.97 -10.04
C TRP A 283 8.56 -4.68 -11.43
N PRO A 284 7.79 -4.31 -12.46
CA PRO A 284 6.34 -4.09 -12.45
C PRO A 284 5.55 -5.41 -12.41
N ARG A 285 4.38 -5.37 -11.74
CA ARG A 285 3.39 -6.45 -11.72
C ARG A 285 2.04 -5.88 -12.12
N LYS A 286 1.19 -6.68 -12.74
CA LYS A 286 -0.15 -6.26 -13.18
C LYS A 286 -1.19 -7.24 -12.67
N CYS A 287 -2.36 -6.72 -12.36
CA CYS A 287 -3.55 -7.51 -12.11
C CYS A 287 -4.78 -6.80 -12.66
N GLU A 288 -5.84 -7.55 -12.89
CA GLU A 288 -7.11 -7.04 -13.39
C GLU A 288 -8.23 -7.55 -12.49
N PHE A 289 -9.22 -6.72 -12.25
CA PHE A 289 -10.40 -7.04 -11.47
C PHE A 289 -11.57 -6.18 -11.90
N LYS A 290 -12.77 -6.65 -11.60
CA LYS A 290 -14.03 -5.96 -11.93
C LYS A 290 -14.56 -5.21 -10.73
N VAL A 291 -15.10 -4.01 -10.93
CA VAL A 291 -15.73 -3.22 -9.89
C VAL A 291 -17.13 -2.77 -10.31
N ASN A 292 -18.06 -2.85 -9.38
CA ASN A 292 -19.35 -2.17 -9.47
C ASN A 292 -19.21 -0.81 -8.78
N PHE A 293 -19.72 0.25 -9.40
CA PHE A 293 -19.56 1.61 -8.89
C PHE A 293 -20.34 1.88 -7.61
N ALA A 294 -21.40 1.11 -7.35
CA ALA A 294 -22.21 1.24 -6.15
C ALA A 294 -21.74 0.30 -5.02
N SER A 295 -21.52 -0.97 -5.32
CA SER A 295 -21.26 -2.01 -4.31
C SER A 295 -19.79 -2.39 -4.15
N GLY A 296 -18.90 -1.85 -4.97
CA GLY A 296 -17.48 -2.21 -4.94
C GLY A 296 -17.15 -3.38 -5.85
N ILE A 297 -16.35 -4.34 -5.37
CA ILE A 297 -15.89 -5.48 -6.18
C ILE A 297 -17.05 -6.46 -6.43
N ILE A 298 -17.25 -6.82 -7.71
CA ILE A 298 -18.40 -7.61 -8.12
C ILE A 298 -18.16 -9.08 -7.88
N ASP A 299 -17.03 -9.61 -8.28
CA ASP A 299 -16.83 -11.05 -8.37
C ASP A 299 -15.53 -11.50 -7.69
N LYS A 300 -15.59 -11.60 -6.35
CA LYS A 300 -14.48 -12.15 -5.57
C LYS A 300 -14.24 -13.64 -5.87
N HIS A 301 -15.25 -14.37 -6.33
CA HIS A 301 -15.13 -15.80 -6.63
C HIS A 301 -14.35 -16.03 -7.93
N GLU A 302 -14.55 -15.15 -8.94
CA GLU A 302 -13.71 -15.16 -10.15
C GLU A 302 -12.24 -14.91 -9.82
N GLU A 303 -11.96 -13.98 -8.87
CA GLU A 303 -10.60 -13.72 -8.41
C GLU A 303 -9.98 -14.95 -7.71
N ILE A 304 -10.74 -15.64 -6.86
CA ILE A 304 -10.30 -16.89 -6.21
C ILE A 304 -10.00 -17.96 -7.26
N ALA A 305 -10.91 -18.15 -8.22
CA ALA A 305 -10.75 -19.13 -9.28
C ALA A 305 -9.50 -18.84 -10.13
N GLN A 306 -9.27 -17.58 -10.49
CA GLN A 306 -8.09 -17.16 -11.25
C GLN A 306 -6.79 -17.39 -10.46
N LEU A 307 -6.74 -16.99 -9.20
CA LEU A 307 -5.57 -17.21 -8.34
C LEU A 307 -5.27 -18.68 -8.12
N ALA A 308 -6.30 -19.54 -7.98
CA ALA A 308 -6.11 -20.97 -7.86
C ALA A 308 -5.44 -21.57 -9.11
N LEU A 309 -5.72 -21.00 -10.29
CA LEU A 309 -5.02 -21.36 -11.53
C LEU A 309 -3.58 -20.83 -11.57
N ASP A 310 -3.37 -19.58 -11.18
CA ASP A 310 -2.06 -18.91 -11.21
C ASP A 310 -1.05 -19.58 -10.24
N TYR A 311 -1.57 -20.17 -9.16
CA TYR A 311 -0.78 -20.92 -8.19
C TYR A 311 -0.71 -22.42 -8.50
N ASN A 312 -1.26 -22.89 -9.66
CA ASN A 312 -1.33 -24.31 -10.06
C ASN A 312 -2.00 -25.21 -9.01
N ILE A 313 -2.96 -24.70 -8.25
CA ILE A 313 -3.78 -25.46 -7.31
C ILE A 313 -4.82 -26.27 -8.09
N ILE A 314 -5.30 -25.69 -9.20
CA ILE A 314 -6.22 -26.34 -10.13
C ILE A 314 -5.40 -26.92 -11.29
N GLU A 315 -5.58 -28.21 -11.53
CA GLU A 315 -4.99 -28.89 -12.67
C GLU A 315 -5.77 -28.58 -13.95
N LYS A 316 -5.06 -28.38 -15.05
CA LYS A 316 -5.61 -28.20 -16.40
C LYS A 316 -5.21 -29.37 -17.33
N PRO A 317 -5.86 -30.51 -17.22
CA PRO A 317 -5.55 -31.65 -18.11
C PRO A 317 -5.75 -31.34 -19.59
N THR A 318 -6.65 -30.39 -19.88
CA THR A 318 -6.90 -29.87 -21.24
C THR A 318 -7.08 -28.34 -21.15
N SER A 319 -7.05 -27.64 -22.28
CA SER A 319 -7.27 -26.19 -22.33
C SER A 319 -8.59 -25.71 -21.72
N VAL A 320 -9.59 -26.58 -21.64
CA VAL A 320 -10.93 -26.27 -21.14
C VAL A 320 -11.30 -26.97 -19.84
N SER A 321 -10.53 -27.97 -19.39
CA SER A 321 -10.85 -28.75 -18.18
C SER A 321 -10.12 -28.21 -16.96
N HIS A 322 -10.85 -28.04 -15.86
CA HIS A 322 -10.33 -27.61 -14.56
C HIS A 322 -10.62 -28.73 -13.57
N VAL A 323 -9.60 -29.19 -12.84
CA VAL A 323 -9.70 -30.34 -11.91
C VAL A 323 -9.14 -29.95 -10.55
N PHE A 324 -9.87 -30.31 -9.50
CA PHE A 324 -9.44 -30.15 -8.11
C PHE A 324 -9.87 -31.36 -7.29
N GLY A 325 -8.91 -32.22 -6.92
CA GLY A 325 -9.22 -33.51 -6.32
C GLY A 325 -10.08 -34.37 -7.26
N ASP A 326 -11.21 -34.83 -6.77
CA ASP A 326 -12.17 -35.61 -7.55
C ASP A 326 -13.18 -34.77 -8.36
N ARG A 327 -13.12 -33.43 -8.23
CA ARG A 327 -14.04 -32.49 -8.87
C ARG A 327 -13.49 -32.03 -10.21
N LYS A 328 -14.38 -31.99 -11.24
CA LYS A 328 -14.02 -31.57 -12.60
C LYS A 328 -15.05 -30.64 -13.18
N TRP A 329 -14.59 -29.56 -13.76
CA TRP A 329 -15.41 -28.58 -14.49
C TRP A 329 -14.89 -28.41 -15.91
N VAL A 330 -15.80 -28.15 -16.85
CA VAL A 330 -15.49 -27.89 -18.25
C VAL A 330 -15.81 -26.43 -18.56
N GLY A 331 -14.77 -25.63 -18.80
CA GLY A 331 -14.85 -24.18 -18.98
C GLY A 331 -14.63 -23.41 -17.68
N PHE A 332 -13.89 -22.29 -17.80
CA PHE A 332 -13.62 -21.40 -16.67
C PHE A 332 -14.90 -20.80 -16.03
N PRO A 333 -15.94 -20.39 -16.82
CA PRO A 333 -17.19 -19.90 -16.24
C PRO A 333 -17.86 -20.89 -15.28
N LYS A 334 -17.94 -22.18 -15.65
CA LYS A 334 -18.53 -23.22 -14.79
C LYS A 334 -17.71 -23.47 -13.52
N PHE A 335 -16.39 -23.28 -13.60
CA PHE A 335 -15.55 -23.34 -12.40
C PHE A 335 -15.81 -22.14 -11.49
N CYS A 336 -15.94 -20.93 -12.03
CA CYS A 336 -16.31 -19.75 -11.25
C CYS A 336 -17.70 -19.90 -10.59
N GLU A 337 -18.71 -20.39 -11.33
CA GLU A 337 -20.04 -20.68 -10.78
C GLU A 337 -19.94 -21.65 -9.59
N ALA A 338 -19.17 -22.73 -9.72
CA ALA A 338 -18.99 -23.69 -8.63
C ALA A 338 -18.30 -23.06 -7.41
N VAL A 339 -17.33 -22.17 -7.59
CA VAL A 339 -16.68 -21.43 -6.49
C VAL A 339 -17.66 -20.45 -5.82
N GLN A 340 -18.59 -19.88 -6.59
CA GLN A 340 -19.63 -18.97 -6.08
C GLN A 340 -20.69 -19.72 -5.29
N GLU A 341 -21.14 -20.90 -5.77
CA GLU A 341 -22.21 -21.68 -5.15
C GLU A 341 -21.74 -22.47 -3.92
N ASP A 342 -20.47 -22.90 -3.90
CA ASP A 342 -19.90 -23.71 -2.82
C ASP A 342 -18.89 -22.90 -1.99
N SER A 343 -19.38 -22.31 -0.90
CA SER A 343 -18.53 -21.56 0.04
C SER A 343 -17.43 -22.43 0.68
N SER A 344 -17.61 -23.74 0.79
CA SER A 344 -16.59 -24.66 1.31
C SER A 344 -15.45 -24.78 0.32
N LEU A 345 -15.76 -24.91 -0.97
CA LEU A 345 -14.77 -24.92 -2.06
C LEU A 345 -14.01 -23.61 -2.10
N ALA A 346 -14.71 -22.45 -2.03
CA ALA A 346 -14.08 -21.14 -2.03
C ALA A 346 -13.08 -20.99 -0.87
N ASN A 347 -13.46 -21.41 0.34
CA ASN A 347 -12.59 -21.35 1.52
C ASN A 347 -11.39 -22.31 1.40
N GLU A 348 -11.59 -23.51 0.89
CA GLU A 348 -10.53 -24.49 0.66
C GLU A 348 -9.51 -23.96 -0.35
N LEU A 349 -9.97 -23.37 -1.45
CA LEU A 349 -9.11 -22.74 -2.45
C LEU A 349 -8.33 -21.55 -1.87
N LEU A 350 -8.99 -20.68 -1.10
CA LEU A 350 -8.33 -19.56 -0.42
C LEU A 350 -7.24 -20.02 0.54
N GLN A 351 -7.51 -21.07 1.32
CA GLN A 351 -6.51 -21.63 2.21
C GLN A 351 -5.29 -22.12 1.42
N LYS A 352 -5.50 -22.91 0.35
CA LYS A 352 -4.42 -23.41 -0.50
C LYS A 352 -3.66 -22.30 -1.25
N ILE A 353 -4.34 -21.23 -1.67
CA ILE A 353 -3.69 -20.05 -2.26
C ILE A 353 -2.76 -19.39 -1.23
N ASN A 354 -3.22 -19.24 0.01
CA ASN A 354 -2.40 -18.67 1.07
C ASN A 354 -1.19 -19.54 1.41
N GLU A 355 -1.38 -20.86 1.54
CA GLU A 355 -0.29 -21.83 1.74
C GLU A 355 0.73 -21.79 0.58
N ALA A 356 0.27 -21.78 -0.67
CA ALA A 356 1.15 -21.68 -1.84
C ALA A 356 1.89 -20.34 -1.93
N ARG A 357 1.27 -19.25 -1.48
CA ARG A 357 1.91 -17.95 -1.39
C ARG A 357 3.04 -17.96 -0.35
N GLU A 358 2.80 -18.57 0.79
CA GLU A 358 3.78 -18.72 1.85
C GLU A 358 4.96 -19.56 1.40
N LEU A 359 4.72 -20.73 0.82
CA LEU A 359 5.75 -21.59 0.27
C LEU A 359 6.62 -20.91 -0.81
N LYS A 360 6.00 -20.10 -1.69
CA LYS A 360 6.76 -19.31 -2.68
C LYS A 360 7.60 -18.20 -2.03
N ALA A 361 7.15 -17.67 -0.92
CA ALA A 361 7.93 -16.68 -0.18
C ALA A 361 9.12 -17.33 0.54
N ASP A 362 8.90 -18.49 1.16
CA ASP A 362 9.92 -19.24 1.89
C ASP A 362 10.99 -19.82 0.95
N SER A 363 10.61 -20.43 -0.18
CA SER A 363 11.58 -20.93 -1.16
C SER A 363 12.47 -19.84 -1.76
N LYS A 364 11.91 -18.65 -2.04
CA LYS A 364 12.74 -17.50 -2.48
C LYS A 364 13.69 -17.03 -1.41
N ARG A 365 13.30 -17.14 -0.15
CA ARG A 365 14.12 -16.79 1.00
C ARG A 365 15.28 -17.75 1.15
N GLU A 366 15.02 -19.05 1.07
CA GLU A 366 16.06 -20.10 1.08
C GLU A 366 17.05 -19.93 -0.09
N GLU A 367 16.57 -19.61 -1.29
CA GLU A 367 17.42 -19.30 -2.44
C GLU A 367 18.31 -18.07 -2.19
N GLN A 368 17.77 -17.02 -1.57
CA GLN A 368 18.52 -15.82 -1.23
C GLN A 368 19.55 -16.07 -0.12
N GLU A 369 19.20 -16.88 0.88
CA GLU A 369 20.11 -17.29 1.94
C GLU A 369 21.26 -18.16 1.39
N ALA A 370 20.95 -19.10 0.52
CA ALA A 370 21.94 -19.94 -0.15
C ALA A 370 22.89 -19.12 -1.06
N LEU A 371 22.35 -18.12 -1.77
CA LEU A 371 23.14 -17.21 -2.59
C LEU A 371 24.05 -16.32 -1.73
N SER A 372 23.52 -15.82 -0.62
CA SER A 372 24.28 -14.99 0.33
C SER A 372 25.42 -15.80 0.99
N ALA A 373 25.17 -17.06 1.32
CA ALA A 373 26.19 -17.96 1.87
C ALA A 373 27.31 -18.24 0.84
N LYS A 374 26.98 -18.49 -0.42
CA LYS A 374 27.93 -18.64 -1.50
C LYS A 374 28.80 -17.40 -1.70
N LEU A 375 28.19 -16.22 -1.72
CA LEU A 375 28.94 -14.96 -1.84
C LEU A 375 29.89 -14.72 -0.67
N ALA A 376 29.46 -15.10 0.55
CA ALA A 376 30.31 -15.00 1.73
C ALA A 376 31.53 -15.96 1.67
N ASP A 377 31.34 -17.19 1.17
CA ASP A 377 32.43 -18.17 0.95
C ASP A 377 33.39 -17.70 -0.14
N ASP A 378 32.90 -17.16 -1.24
CA ASP A 378 33.74 -16.63 -2.32
C ASP A 378 34.58 -15.44 -1.83
N LEU A 379 34.02 -14.50 -1.08
CA LEU A 379 34.74 -13.37 -0.49
C LEU A 379 35.80 -13.83 0.53
N SER A 380 35.51 -14.87 1.30
CA SER A 380 36.49 -15.42 2.27
C SER A 380 37.64 -16.14 1.59
N SER A 381 37.41 -16.78 0.44
CA SER A 381 38.42 -17.45 -0.36
C SER A 381 39.39 -16.47 -1.06
N ASP A 382 38.88 -15.32 -1.51
CA ASP A 382 39.67 -14.27 -2.14
C ASP A 382 40.58 -13.54 -1.12
N GLU A 383 40.12 -13.30 0.12
CA GLU A 383 40.95 -12.74 1.18
C GLU A 383 42.10 -13.68 1.59
N VAL A 384 41.92 -15.00 1.48
CA VAL A 384 42.96 -16.00 1.77
C VAL A 384 43.98 -16.08 0.64
N SER A 385 43.56 -15.89 -0.61
CA SER A 385 44.45 -15.87 -1.79
C SER A 385 45.34 -14.63 -1.81
N ASP A 386 44.80 -13.46 -1.45
CA ASP A 386 45.54 -12.19 -1.43
C ASP A 386 46.59 -12.11 -0.29
N LYS A 387 46.31 -12.80 0.84
CA LYS A 387 47.32 -12.96 1.93
C LYS A 387 48.47 -13.92 1.60
N LYS A 388 48.28 -14.85 0.65
CA LYS A 388 49.32 -15.76 0.17
C LYS A 388 50.21 -15.14 -0.92
N SER A 389 49.70 -14.14 -1.65
CA SER A 389 50.49 -13.45 -2.71
C SER A 389 51.34 -12.31 -2.16
N ARG A 390 51.19 -11.92 -0.90
CA ARG A 390 51.99 -10.87 -0.22
C ARG A 390 53.03 -11.39 0.77
N LYS A 391 53.32 -12.69 0.78
CA LYS A 391 54.46 -13.32 1.44
C LYS A 391 55.43 -13.84 0.38
#